data_eb38b4a623f0065501e5c5cd45d22c0a
#
_entry.id   eb38b4a623f0065501e5c5cd45d22c0a
#
_cell.length_a   1.000
_cell.length_b   1.000
_cell.length_c   1.000
_cell.angle_alpha   90.00
_cell.angle_beta   90.00
_cell.angle_gamma   90.00
#
_symmetry.space_group_name_H-M   'P 1'
#
loop_
_entity.id
_entity.type
_entity.pdbx_description
1 polymer ?
#
loop_
_entity_poly.entity_id
_entity_poly.type
_entity_poly.pdbx_seq_one_letter_code
_entity_poly.pdbx_strand_id
1 'polypeptide(L)'
;FQFILDNHQPQNVFQFEITADIIHPDIIAFIQEKVPVGLFRFEIGIQTVNQKANLQVSRKQNFDKTKKIIQALDNKIEMHLDLIVGLALDEFEDIKYSFEEVFKLFAPELQLGFLKFLKGTPVRDKYEQHGFVFDPNPPYQIIRSNYLSEDQLHQITLLEHALEIYWNKKRTIYTLKYITENHSIFDFLLGLGTYFSTVKDIHKYTLKDVYEIIFQYSSNQFPDDNIIKELIAIDYYLQHKIKPQQLFIQEIEHSEKFQLIRQLSLNHHKNRFIILPISFDFNLYLQEDRIERKPLKLIIQYNGTSAPEIINTSIIEKISI
;
A
#
# COMPACT_ATOMS: atom_id res chain seq x y z
N PHE A 1 -6.27 -13.09 -24.78
CA PHE A 1 -6.28 -13.77 -23.46
C PHE A 1 -6.47 -15.28 -23.59
N GLN A 2 -7.44 -15.79 -24.39
CA GLN A 2 -7.70 -17.23 -24.51
C GLN A 2 -6.44 -18.05 -24.87
N PHE A 3 -5.63 -17.57 -25.83
CA PHE A 3 -4.36 -18.22 -26.19
C PHE A 3 -3.41 -18.38 -24.98
N ILE A 4 -3.35 -17.36 -24.10
CA ILE A 4 -2.53 -17.44 -22.88
C ILE A 4 -3.08 -18.50 -21.95
N LEU A 5 -4.40 -18.53 -21.74
CA LEU A 5 -5.03 -19.53 -20.88
C LEU A 5 -4.77 -20.97 -21.35
N ASP A 6 -4.74 -21.20 -22.68
CA ASP A 6 -4.54 -22.51 -23.26
C ASP A 6 -3.06 -22.96 -23.24
N ASN A 7 -2.11 -22.04 -23.09
CA ASN A 7 -0.67 -22.31 -23.29
C ASN A 7 0.25 -21.90 -22.12
N HIS A 8 -0.26 -21.28 -21.04
CA HIS A 8 0.59 -20.81 -19.94
C HIS A 8 1.08 -21.97 -19.06
N GLN A 9 2.22 -21.72 -18.40
CA GLN A 9 2.72 -22.58 -17.34
C GLN A 9 2.30 -22.03 -15.97
N PRO A 10 2.16 -22.85 -14.91
CA PRO A 10 1.68 -22.41 -13.59
C PRO A 10 2.49 -21.27 -12.95
N GLN A 11 3.76 -21.13 -13.30
CA GLN A 11 4.66 -20.09 -12.79
C GLN A 11 4.65 -18.80 -13.60
N ASN A 12 3.94 -18.76 -14.75
CA ASN A 12 3.89 -17.55 -15.57
C ASN A 12 2.99 -16.49 -14.94
N VAL A 13 3.42 -15.23 -15.03
CA VAL A 13 2.62 -14.03 -14.80
C VAL A 13 2.74 -13.15 -16.03
N PHE A 14 1.61 -12.69 -16.57
CA PHE A 14 1.57 -11.83 -17.74
C PHE A 14 1.16 -10.43 -17.35
N GLN A 15 2.05 -9.46 -17.60
CA GLN A 15 1.78 -8.04 -17.34
C GLN A 15 1.28 -7.36 -18.60
N PHE A 16 0.27 -6.50 -18.43
CA PHE A 16 -0.31 -5.69 -19.49
C PHE A 16 -0.42 -4.24 -19.03
N GLU A 17 0.13 -3.34 -19.82
CA GLU A 17 -0.17 -1.92 -19.70
C GLU A 17 -1.53 -1.65 -20.36
N ILE A 18 -2.45 -1.08 -19.63
CA ILE A 18 -3.82 -0.88 -20.09
C ILE A 18 -4.37 0.50 -19.75
N THR A 19 -5.32 0.93 -20.59
CA THR A 19 -6.20 2.06 -20.27
C THR A 19 -7.54 1.48 -19.79
N ALA A 20 -7.77 1.51 -18.47
CA ALA A 20 -8.83 0.73 -17.85
C ALA A 20 -10.24 1.16 -18.29
N ASP A 21 -10.50 2.46 -18.48
CA ASP A 21 -11.84 2.98 -18.80
C ASP A 21 -12.35 2.60 -20.22
N ILE A 22 -11.48 2.04 -21.08
CA ILE A 22 -11.90 1.53 -22.39
C ILE A 22 -12.16 0.02 -22.41
N ILE A 23 -11.91 -0.69 -21.32
CA ILE A 23 -12.14 -2.14 -21.25
C ILE A 23 -13.64 -2.41 -21.45
N HIS A 24 -13.92 -3.34 -22.39
CA HIS A 24 -15.30 -3.76 -22.66
C HIS A 24 -15.82 -4.69 -21.54
N PRO A 25 -17.11 -4.62 -21.16
CA PRO A 25 -17.71 -5.49 -20.15
C PRO A 25 -17.49 -6.99 -20.41
N ASP A 26 -17.49 -7.45 -21.67
CA ASP A 26 -17.25 -8.85 -22.01
C ASP A 26 -15.82 -9.31 -21.62
N ILE A 27 -14.83 -8.39 -21.66
CA ILE A 27 -13.47 -8.68 -21.20
C ILE A 27 -13.44 -8.83 -19.70
N ILE A 28 -14.17 -7.97 -18.97
CA ILE A 28 -14.29 -8.06 -17.50
C ILE A 28 -14.93 -9.40 -17.12
N ALA A 29 -16.05 -9.76 -17.75
CA ALA A 29 -16.72 -11.05 -17.52
C ALA A 29 -15.79 -12.23 -17.83
N PHE A 30 -15.09 -12.19 -18.96
CA PHE A 30 -14.11 -13.22 -19.34
C PHE A 30 -13.02 -13.39 -18.26
N ILE A 31 -12.47 -12.28 -17.76
CA ILE A 31 -11.44 -12.33 -16.72
C ILE A 31 -12.00 -12.94 -15.44
N GLN A 32 -13.17 -12.49 -14.99
CA GLN A 32 -13.79 -12.98 -13.76
C GLN A 32 -14.11 -14.48 -13.83
N GLU A 33 -14.57 -14.96 -14.98
CA GLU A 33 -14.98 -16.36 -15.15
C GLU A 33 -13.81 -17.31 -15.41
N LYS A 34 -12.83 -16.89 -16.25
CA LYS A 34 -11.86 -17.82 -16.83
C LYS A 34 -10.43 -17.62 -16.37
N VAL A 35 -10.04 -16.43 -15.94
CA VAL A 35 -8.64 -16.16 -15.59
C VAL A 35 -8.32 -16.65 -14.18
N PRO A 36 -7.30 -17.50 -14.00
CA PRO A 36 -6.79 -17.86 -12.68
C PRO A 36 -6.27 -16.63 -11.92
N VAL A 37 -6.49 -16.60 -10.62
CA VAL A 37 -5.95 -15.55 -9.74
C VAL A 37 -4.42 -15.52 -9.85
N GLY A 38 -3.86 -14.32 -10.03
CA GLY A 38 -2.41 -14.10 -10.10
C GLY A 38 -1.76 -14.40 -11.46
N LEU A 39 -2.52 -14.88 -12.47
CA LEU A 39 -1.98 -15.09 -13.80
C LEU A 39 -1.72 -13.78 -14.55
N PHE A 40 -2.58 -12.79 -14.36
CA PHE A 40 -2.46 -11.48 -15.01
C PHE A 40 -2.15 -10.39 -13.99
N ARG A 41 -1.30 -9.46 -14.41
CA ARG A 41 -1.03 -8.19 -13.75
C ARG A 41 -1.39 -7.06 -14.71
N PHE A 42 -2.12 -6.06 -14.23
CA PHE A 42 -2.44 -4.88 -15.00
C PHE A 42 -1.73 -3.65 -14.45
N GLU A 43 -0.97 -3.00 -15.32
CA GLU A 43 -0.38 -1.68 -15.07
C GLU A 43 -1.31 -0.64 -15.68
N ILE A 44 -1.89 0.18 -14.81
CA ILE A 44 -2.92 1.15 -15.16
C ILE A 44 -2.41 2.55 -14.90
N GLY A 45 -2.02 3.23 -15.98
CA GLY A 45 -1.65 4.63 -15.90
C GLY A 45 -2.88 5.51 -15.66
N ILE A 46 -3.09 5.99 -14.46
CA ILE A 46 -4.11 6.99 -14.14
C ILE A 46 -3.57 8.39 -14.44
N GLN A 47 -2.30 8.59 -14.19
CA GLN A 47 -1.53 9.83 -14.32
C GLN A 47 -1.94 10.89 -13.29
N THR A 48 -3.17 11.35 -13.33
CA THR A 48 -3.83 12.27 -12.40
C THR A 48 -5.35 12.11 -12.52
N VAL A 49 -6.10 12.45 -11.51
CA VAL A 49 -7.58 12.57 -11.63
C VAL A 49 -8.01 13.97 -12.07
N ASN A 50 -7.07 14.93 -12.15
CA ASN A 50 -7.30 16.26 -12.69
C ASN A 50 -7.51 16.20 -14.21
N GLN A 51 -8.75 16.34 -14.66
CA GLN A 51 -9.09 16.27 -16.09
C GLN A 51 -8.40 17.34 -16.93
N LYS A 52 -8.17 18.56 -16.39
CA LYS A 52 -7.49 19.63 -17.11
C LYS A 52 -6.04 19.25 -17.40
N ALA A 53 -5.34 18.68 -16.44
CA ALA A 53 -3.98 18.20 -16.58
C ALA A 53 -3.89 17.03 -17.58
N ASN A 54 -4.81 16.06 -17.48
CA ASN A 54 -4.89 14.94 -18.43
C ASN A 54 -5.07 15.40 -19.87
N LEU A 55 -5.88 16.43 -20.12
CA LEU A 55 -6.08 16.98 -21.45
C LEU A 55 -4.80 17.63 -22.04
N GLN A 56 -3.89 18.16 -21.22
CA GLN A 56 -2.61 18.73 -21.69
C GLN A 56 -1.69 17.66 -22.30
N VAL A 57 -1.82 16.41 -21.85
CA VAL A 57 -1.11 15.26 -22.41
C VAL A 57 -1.98 14.43 -23.34
N SER A 58 -3.04 15.04 -23.90
CA SER A 58 -3.97 14.44 -24.87
C SER A 58 -4.66 13.17 -24.34
N ARG A 59 -4.86 13.09 -23.03
CA ARG A 59 -5.51 11.94 -22.37
C ARG A 59 -6.93 12.29 -22.00
N LYS A 60 -7.88 11.48 -22.48
CA LYS A 60 -9.28 11.56 -22.09
C LYS A 60 -9.61 10.32 -21.27
N GLN A 61 -9.53 10.42 -19.98
CA GLN A 61 -9.79 9.31 -19.05
C GLN A 61 -10.99 9.63 -18.16
N ASN A 62 -11.84 8.62 -17.96
CA ASN A 62 -12.92 8.68 -16.98
C ASN A 62 -12.50 7.94 -15.72
N PHE A 63 -12.07 8.67 -14.69
CA PHE A 63 -11.59 8.08 -13.45
C PHE A 63 -12.65 7.25 -12.72
N ASP A 64 -13.92 7.69 -12.69
CA ASP A 64 -14.99 6.93 -12.06
C ASP A 64 -15.21 5.57 -12.71
N LYS A 65 -15.10 5.51 -14.05
CA LYS A 65 -15.18 4.25 -14.78
C LYS A 65 -13.95 3.38 -14.50
N THR A 66 -12.74 3.97 -14.50
CA THR A 66 -11.50 3.31 -14.13
C THR A 66 -11.61 2.68 -12.74
N LYS A 67 -12.06 3.45 -11.74
CA LYS A 67 -12.28 2.99 -10.36
C LYS A 67 -13.20 1.76 -10.30
N LYS A 68 -14.35 1.80 -10.97
CA LYS A 68 -15.28 0.67 -11.02
C LYS A 68 -14.67 -0.58 -11.64
N ILE A 69 -13.86 -0.45 -12.68
CA ILE A 69 -13.21 -1.57 -13.35
C ILE A 69 -12.12 -2.16 -12.47
N ILE A 70 -11.31 -1.33 -11.80
CA ILE A 70 -10.31 -1.78 -10.84
C ILE A 70 -11.00 -2.60 -9.73
N GLN A 71 -12.05 -2.05 -9.11
CA GLN A 71 -12.80 -2.74 -8.05
C GLN A 71 -13.47 -4.04 -8.52
N ALA A 72 -13.90 -4.11 -9.77
CA ALA A 72 -14.48 -5.33 -10.33
C ALA A 72 -13.46 -6.45 -10.55
N LEU A 73 -12.19 -6.11 -10.74
CA LEU A 73 -11.13 -7.07 -11.11
C LEU A 73 -10.11 -7.32 -9.99
N ASP A 74 -10.17 -6.61 -8.88
CA ASP A 74 -9.13 -6.60 -7.85
C ASP A 74 -8.92 -7.98 -7.21
N ASN A 75 -9.96 -8.80 -7.11
CA ASN A 75 -9.89 -10.16 -6.58
C ASN A 75 -9.30 -11.20 -7.56
N LYS A 76 -9.02 -10.81 -8.80
CA LYS A 76 -8.51 -11.67 -9.89
C LYS A 76 -7.16 -11.22 -10.43
N ILE A 77 -6.99 -9.91 -10.56
CA ILE A 77 -5.86 -9.29 -11.23
C ILE A 77 -5.02 -8.53 -10.22
N GLU A 78 -3.72 -8.74 -10.23
CA GLU A 78 -2.80 -7.89 -9.48
C GLU A 78 -2.71 -6.52 -10.17
N MET A 79 -3.15 -5.47 -9.47
CA MET A 79 -3.19 -4.10 -9.99
C MET A 79 -1.92 -3.35 -9.63
N HIS A 80 -1.34 -2.66 -10.60
CA HIS A 80 -0.29 -1.68 -10.46
C HIS A 80 -0.83 -0.35 -11.00
N LEU A 81 -0.92 0.67 -10.16
CA LEU A 81 -1.49 1.96 -10.53
C LEU A 81 -0.40 3.02 -10.60
N ASP A 82 -0.46 3.89 -11.60
CA ASP A 82 0.54 4.93 -11.82
C ASP A 82 -0.06 6.33 -11.76
N LEU A 83 0.57 7.19 -10.97
CA LEU A 83 0.39 8.63 -10.98
C LEU A 83 1.65 9.32 -11.49
N ILE A 84 1.49 10.46 -12.17
CA ILE A 84 2.60 11.30 -12.63
C ILE A 84 2.51 12.68 -11.97
N VAL A 85 3.54 13.02 -11.24
CA VAL A 85 3.73 14.32 -10.61
C VAL A 85 4.37 15.28 -11.60
N GLY A 86 3.83 16.50 -11.68
CA GLY A 86 4.41 17.59 -12.45
C GLY A 86 3.78 17.78 -13.83
N LEU A 87 2.59 17.27 -14.09
CA LEU A 87 1.83 17.60 -15.28
C LEU A 87 1.45 19.09 -15.31
N ALA A 88 1.26 19.65 -16.51
CA ALA A 88 0.76 21.02 -16.63
C ALA A 88 -0.65 21.14 -16.04
N LEU A 89 -0.95 22.23 -15.34
CA LEU A 89 -2.23 22.50 -14.66
C LEU A 89 -2.53 21.54 -13.50
N ASP A 90 -1.52 20.85 -12.98
CA ASP A 90 -1.63 19.94 -11.83
C ASP A 90 -0.86 20.57 -10.66
N GLU A 91 -1.59 21.22 -9.75
CA GLU A 91 -1.02 21.88 -8.59
C GLU A 91 -0.84 20.91 -7.42
N PHE A 92 -0.17 21.33 -6.36
CA PHE A 92 0.10 20.46 -5.21
C PHE A 92 -1.17 19.83 -4.60
N GLU A 93 -2.24 20.63 -4.49
CA GLU A 93 -3.53 20.14 -3.97
C GLU A 93 -4.23 19.16 -4.93
N ASP A 94 -4.06 19.33 -6.25
CA ASP A 94 -4.57 18.38 -7.24
C ASP A 94 -3.85 17.02 -7.14
N ILE A 95 -2.53 17.07 -6.92
CA ILE A 95 -1.72 15.86 -6.72
C ILE A 95 -2.12 15.17 -5.42
N LYS A 96 -2.28 15.93 -4.33
CA LYS A 96 -2.79 15.41 -3.06
C LYS A 96 -4.13 14.73 -3.23
N TYR A 97 -5.08 15.37 -3.88
CA TYR A 97 -6.40 14.81 -4.15
C TYR A 97 -6.31 13.54 -5.01
N SER A 98 -5.50 13.57 -6.08
CA SER A 98 -5.30 12.41 -6.94
C SER A 98 -4.71 11.23 -6.18
N PHE A 99 -3.71 11.49 -5.35
CA PHE A 99 -3.09 10.46 -4.52
C PHE A 99 -4.08 9.84 -3.53
N GLU A 100 -4.85 10.67 -2.80
CA GLU A 100 -5.87 10.22 -1.84
C GLU A 100 -6.93 9.32 -2.51
N GLU A 101 -7.45 9.74 -3.66
CA GLU A 101 -8.49 8.98 -4.38
C GLU A 101 -7.97 7.66 -4.97
N VAL A 102 -6.72 7.65 -5.44
CA VAL A 102 -6.12 6.44 -6.03
C VAL A 102 -5.65 5.49 -4.93
N PHE A 103 -5.08 6.00 -3.84
CA PHE A 103 -4.65 5.16 -2.72
C PHE A 103 -5.81 4.37 -2.07
N LYS A 104 -7.01 4.97 -2.00
CA LYS A 104 -8.24 4.30 -1.52
C LYS A 104 -8.67 3.08 -2.32
N LEU A 105 -8.07 2.85 -3.48
CA LEU A 105 -8.28 1.60 -4.23
C LEU A 105 -7.46 0.44 -3.68
N PHE A 106 -6.53 0.70 -2.78
CA PHE A 106 -5.68 -0.26 -2.10
C PHE A 106 -4.97 -1.24 -3.05
N ALA A 107 -4.63 -0.77 -4.25
CA ALA A 107 -3.86 -1.58 -5.19
C ALA A 107 -2.56 -2.05 -4.54
N PRO A 108 -2.13 -3.29 -4.81
CA PRO A 108 -0.90 -3.85 -4.25
C PRO A 108 0.35 -3.02 -4.50
N GLU A 109 0.35 -2.24 -5.59
CA GLU A 109 1.44 -1.33 -5.94
C GLU A 109 0.86 -0.02 -6.49
N LEU A 110 1.33 1.09 -5.94
CA LEU A 110 1.04 2.44 -6.42
C LEU A 110 2.36 3.15 -6.71
N GLN A 111 2.61 3.45 -7.98
CA GLN A 111 3.78 4.20 -8.39
C GLN A 111 3.47 5.69 -8.46
N LEU A 112 4.31 6.48 -7.84
CA LEU A 112 4.29 7.94 -7.94
C LEU A 112 5.52 8.39 -8.75
N GLY A 113 5.35 8.48 -10.08
CA GLY A 113 6.40 8.89 -11.00
C GLY A 113 6.48 10.39 -11.17
N PHE A 114 7.66 10.90 -11.56
CA PHE A 114 7.85 12.31 -11.89
C PHE A 114 7.91 12.51 -13.40
N LEU A 115 7.33 13.61 -13.90
CA LEU A 115 7.30 13.94 -15.31
C LEU A 115 8.72 13.99 -15.89
N LYS A 116 8.92 13.30 -17.01
CA LYS A 116 10.18 13.25 -17.73
C LYS A 116 10.02 13.88 -19.12
N PHE A 117 10.92 14.76 -19.47
CA PHE A 117 10.89 15.49 -20.75
C PHE A 117 11.68 14.73 -21.81
N LEU A 118 11.14 13.59 -22.24
CA LEU A 118 11.78 12.73 -23.22
C LEU A 118 11.85 13.40 -24.59
N LYS A 119 12.98 13.22 -25.31
CA LYS A 119 13.17 13.78 -26.65
C LYS A 119 12.10 13.26 -27.62
N GLY A 120 11.53 14.19 -28.41
CA GLY A 120 10.49 13.88 -29.39
C GLY A 120 9.07 13.79 -28.82
N THR A 121 8.86 14.17 -27.56
CA THR A 121 7.52 14.22 -26.96
C THR A 121 6.93 15.64 -27.03
N PRO A 122 5.60 15.77 -27.26
CA PRO A 122 4.94 17.08 -27.31
C PRO A 122 5.09 17.90 -26.02
N VAL A 123 5.21 17.26 -24.86
CA VAL A 123 5.39 17.93 -23.57
C VAL A 123 6.76 18.62 -23.52
N ARG A 124 7.79 18.00 -24.10
CA ARG A 124 9.11 18.61 -24.22
C ARG A 124 9.11 19.78 -25.19
N ASP A 125 8.43 19.70 -26.32
CA ASP A 125 8.39 20.75 -27.32
C ASP A 125 7.67 22.02 -26.82
N LYS A 126 6.77 21.85 -25.84
CA LYS A 126 5.95 22.93 -25.28
C LYS A 126 6.37 23.37 -23.88
N TYR A 127 7.56 23.02 -23.42
CA TYR A 127 7.97 23.21 -22.01
C TYR A 127 7.91 24.68 -21.56
N GLU A 128 8.23 25.63 -22.45
CA GLU A 128 8.23 27.06 -22.14
C GLU A 128 6.84 27.60 -21.80
N GLN A 129 5.79 27.07 -22.43
CA GLN A 129 4.40 27.52 -22.22
C GLN A 129 3.93 27.36 -20.77
N HIS A 130 4.51 26.41 -20.04
CA HIS A 130 4.15 26.08 -18.67
C HIS A 130 5.27 26.39 -17.66
N GLY A 131 6.32 27.07 -18.12
CA GLY A 131 7.48 27.45 -17.28
C GLY A 131 8.22 26.23 -16.73
N PHE A 132 8.21 25.12 -17.46
CA PHE A 132 8.93 23.92 -17.04
C PHE A 132 10.44 24.11 -17.05
N VAL A 133 11.07 23.69 -15.97
CA VAL A 133 12.51 23.49 -15.87
C VAL A 133 12.73 22.02 -15.55
N PHE A 134 13.63 21.37 -16.27
CA PHE A 134 13.95 19.97 -16.13
C PHE A 134 15.46 19.72 -16.26
N ASP A 135 15.94 18.59 -15.74
CA ASP A 135 17.35 18.21 -15.89
C ASP A 135 17.68 17.99 -17.38
N PRO A 136 18.71 18.65 -17.91
CA PRO A 136 19.14 18.47 -19.30
C PRO A 136 19.70 17.06 -19.56
N ASN A 137 20.08 16.32 -18.52
CA ASN A 137 20.60 14.98 -18.58
C ASN A 137 19.49 13.93 -18.34
N PRO A 138 19.64 12.71 -18.88
CA PRO A 138 18.73 11.63 -18.56
C PRO A 138 18.63 11.37 -17.03
N PRO A 139 17.44 11.17 -16.51
CA PRO A 139 16.17 10.87 -17.18
C PRO A 139 15.34 12.11 -17.58
N TYR A 140 15.89 13.33 -17.61
CA TYR A 140 15.19 14.55 -17.98
C TYR A 140 14.02 14.89 -17.08
N GLN A 141 14.16 14.66 -15.80
CA GLN A 141 13.10 14.82 -14.81
C GLN A 141 12.81 16.31 -14.54
N ILE A 142 11.54 16.59 -14.27
CA ILE A 142 11.10 17.93 -13.84
C ILE A 142 11.85 18.39 -12.59
N ILE A 143 12.24 19.69 -12.58
CA ILE A 143 12.81 20.40 -11.43
C ILE A 143 11.79 21.37 -10.84
N ARG A 144 11.03 22.08 -11.68
CA ARG A 144 9.94 23.00 -11.30
C ARG A 144 9.09 23.38 -12.49
N SER A 145 7.94 24.00 -12.21
CA SER A 145 7.05 24.57 -13.24
C SER A 145 6.32 25.80 -12.69
N ASN A 146 5.39 26.35 -13.48
CA ASN A 146 4.47 27.38 -12.98
C ASN A 146 3.48 26.84 -11.93
N TYR A 147 3.34 25.53 -11.78
CA TYR A 147 2.35 24.85 -10.92
C TYR A 147 2.98 24.22 -9.68
N LEU A 148 4.25 23.84 -9.74
CA LEU A 148 4.99 23.20 -8.66
C LEU A 148 6.38 23.79 -8.50
N SER A 149 6.69 24.21 -7.28
CA SER A 149 8.04 24.62 -6.91
C SER A 149 8.97 23.41 -6.74
N GLU A 150 10.28 23.69 -6.72
CA GLU A 150 11.30 22.67 -6.43
C GLU A 150 11.11 22.07 -5.03
N ASP A 151 10.77 22.91 -4.03
CA ASP A 151 10.51 22.45 -2.66
C ASP A 151 9.30 21.50 -2.59
N GLN A 152 8.22 21.81 -3.32
CA GLN A 152 7.04 20.92 -3.38
C GLN A 152 7.38 19.59 -4.05
N LEU A 153 8.15 19.59 -5.13
CA LEU A 153 8.62 18.36 -5.77
C LEU A 153 9.53 17.55 -4.83
N HIS A 154 10.39 18.21 -4.07
CA HIS A 154 11.20 17.54 -3.06
C HIS A 154 10.32 16.92 -1.95
N GLN A 155 9.31 17.63 -1.46
CA GLN A 155 8.35 17.08 -0.50
C GLN A 155 7.65 15.80 -1.05
N ILE A 156 7.19 15.83 -2.30
CA ILE A 156 6.57 14.67 -2.93
C ILE A 156 7.56 13.52 -3.09
N THR A 157 8.85 13.78 -3.30
CA THR A 157 9.88 12.74 -3.32
C THR A 157 9.99 12.03 -1.95
N LEU A 158 9.89 12.78 -0.84
CA LEU A 158 9.89 12.18 0.50
C LEU A 158 8.64 11.32 0.74
N LEU A 159 7.48 11.76 0.25
CA LEU A 159 6.26 10.95 0.26
C LEU A 159 6.42 9.67 -0.56
N GLU A 160 6.97 9.76 -1.77
CA GLU A 160 7.22 8.61 -2.65
C GLU A 160 8.14 7.58 -1.96
N HIS A 161 9.20 8.03 -1.29
CA HIS A 161 10.06 7.13 -0.51
C HIS A 161 9.28 6.42 0.61
N ALA A 162 8.41 7.12 1.33
CA ALA A 162 7.57 6.49 2.34
C ALA A 162 6.58 5.50 1.73
N LEU A 163 5.94 5.85 0.62
CA LEU A 163 5.06 4.96 -0.13
C LEU A 163 5.76 3.66 -0.53
N GLU A 164 6.97 3.77 -1.10
CA GLU A 164 7.77 2.62 -1.50
C GLU A 164 8.18 1.76 -0.29
N ILE A 165 8.64 2.38 0.79
CA ILE A 165 9.11 1.66 1.98
C ILE A 165 7.98 0.95 2.70
N TYR A 166 6.82 1.59 2.86
CA TYR A 166 5.77 1.14 3.75
C TYR A 166 4.64 0.40 3.03
N TRP A 167 4.19 0.89 1.86
CA TRP A 167 3.10 0.30 1.11
C TRP A 167 3.56 -0.70 0.06
N ASN A 168 4.33 -0.29 -0.94
CA ASN A 168 4.71 -1.14 -2.08
C ASN A 168 5.49 -2.38 -1.65
N LYS A 169 6.31 -2.29 -0.59
CA LYS A 169 6.95 -3.45 0.04
C LYS A 169 6.04 -4.24 0.98
N LYS A 170 4.76 -3.93 1.02
CA LYS A 170 3.72 -4.64 1.80
C LYS A 170 4.06 -4.76 3.29
N ARG A 171 4.68 -3.72 3.88
CA ARG A 171 5.17 -3.77 5.27
C ARG A 171 4.15 -3.33 6.31
N THR A 172 3.28 -2.36 5.96
CA THR A 172 2.35 -1.76 6.91
C THR A 172 0.93 -1.64 6.31
N ILE A 173 0.47 -2.75 5.71
CA ILE A 173 -0.80 -2.78 4.98
C ILE A 173 -1.98 -2.43 5.89
N TYR A 174 -2.06 -3.07 7.05
CA TYR A 174 -3.19 -2.87 7.96
C TYR A 174 -3.15 -1.48 8.60
N THR A 175 -1.96 -1.01 8.96
CA THR A 175 -1.76 0.33 9.50
C THR A 175 -2.17 1.40 8.50
N LEU A 176 -1.69 1.33 7.25
CA LEU A 176 -1.97 2.37 6.26
C LEU A 176 -3.42 2.35 5.77
N LYS A 177 -4.07 1.19 5.70
CA LYS A 177 -5.51 1.12 5.46
C LYS A 177 -6.29 1.87 6.54
N TYR A 178 -6.01 1.61 7.80
CA TYR A 178 -6.65 2.30 8.92
C TYR A 178 -6.40 3.82 8.90
N ILE A 179 -5.18 4.25 8.60
CA ILE A 179 -4.84 5.67 8.43
C ILE A 179 -5.68 6.29 7.30
N THR A 180 -5.82 5.61 6.17
CA THR A 180 -6.58 6.11 5.00
C THR A 180 -8.05 6.36 5.32
N GLU A 181 -8.64 5.55 6.19
CA GLU A 181 -10.06 5.70 6.57
C GLU A 181 -10.29 6.83 7.59
N ASN A 182 -9.30 7.14 8.41
CA ASN A 182 -9.47 8.04 9.54
C ASN A 182 -8.72 9.37 9.39
N HIS A 183 -7.73 9.44 8.49
CA HIS A 183 -6.82 10.58 8.31
C HIS A 183 -6.43 10.74 6.84
N SER A 184 -5.78 11.86 6.50
CA SER A 184 -5.16 12.05 5.18
C SER A 184 -3.94 11.14 5.06
N ILE A 185 -4.01 10.19 4.15
CA ILE A 185 -2.89 9.29 3.86
C ILE A 185 -1.74 10.03 3.18
N PHE A 186 -2.05 11.04 2.36
CA PHE A 186 -1.03 11.89 1.75
C PHE A 186 -0.21 12.63 2.82
N ASP A 187 -0.89 13.34 3.73
CA ASP A 187 -0.21 14.10 4.79
C ASP A 187 0.56 13.18 5.73
N PHE A 188 0.00 12.01 6.04
CA PHE A 188 0.68 11.01 6.87
C PHE A 188 1.97 10.51 6.23
N LEU A 189 1.93 10.06 4.97
CA LEU A 189 3.12 9.55 4.27
C LEU A 189 4.16 10.65 4.00
N LEU A 190 3.71 11.88 3.68
CA LEU A 190 4.60 13.02 3.54
C LEU A 190 5.34 13.33 4.85
N GLY A 191 4.61 13.40 5.95
CA GLY A 191 5.20 13.62 7.27
C GLY A 191 6.12 12.47 7.71
N LEU A 192 5.71 11.22 7.46
CA LEU A 192 6.51 10.03 7.76
C LEU A 192 7.81 10.00 6.93
N GLY A 193 7.75 10.30 5.63
CA GLY A 193 8.92 10.37 4.76
C GLY A 193 9.89 11.48 5.18
N THR A 194 9.33 12.64 5.54
CA THR A 194 10.10 13.77 6.09
C THR A 194 10.79 13.35 7.40
N TYR A 195 10.05 12.75 8.33
CA TYR A 195 10.61 12.28 9.60
C TYR A 195 11.68 11.19 9.36
N PHE A 196 11.41 10.23 8.49
CA PHE A 196 12.37 9.18 8.13
C PHE A 196 13.71 9.77 7.67
N SER A 197 13.67 10.75 6.77
CA SER A 197 14.88 11.40 6.22
C SER A 197 15.71 12.14 7.27
N THR A 198 15.11 12.58 8.39
CA THR A 198 15.83 13.24 9.49
C THR A 198 16.54 12.25 10.42
N VAL A 199 16.04 11.03 10.55
CA VAL A 199 16.55 10.04 11.53
C VAL A 199 17.37 8.93 10.88
N LYS A 200 17.19 8.68 9.57
CA LYS A 200 17.85 7.57 8.87
C LYS A 200 18.09 7.89 7.39
N ASP A 201 19.18 7.38 6.84
CA ASP A 201 19.43 7.38 5.40
C ASP A 201 18.43 6.43 4.70
N ILE A 202 17.71 6.96 3.73
CA ILE A 202 16.69 6.22 2.96
C ILE A 202 17.23 5.03 2.16
N HIS A 203 18.54 4.94 1.99
CA HIS A 203 19.23 3.83 1.31
C HIS A 203 19.89 2.85 2.29
N LYS A 204 19.91 3.17 3.60
CA LYS A 204 20.63 2.38 4.62
C LYS A 204 19.81 2.18 5.88
N TYR A 205 18.84 1.31 5.80
CA TYR A 205 17.97 0.98 6.93
C TYR A 205 17.73 -0.54 7.04
N THR A 206 17.42 -0.99 8.23
CA THR A 206 16.98 -2.35 8.53
C THR A 206 15.45 -2.42 8.59
N LEU A 207 14.91 -3.63 8.54
CA LEU A 207 13.47 -3.84 8.75
C LEU A 207 13.03 -3.33 10.14
N LYS A 208 13.87 -3.46 11.15
CA LYS A 208 13.61 -2.93 12.49
C LYS A 208 13.50 -1.41 12.47
N ASP A 209 14.43 -0.71 11.79
CA ASP A 209 14.37 0.76 11.66
C ASP A 209 13.03 1.22 11.06
N VAL A 210 12.53 0.52 10.02
CA VAL A 210 11.25 0.85 9.38
C VAL A 210 10.13 0.89 10.40
N TYR A 211 10.02 -0.14 11.23
CA TYR A 211 8.92 -0.22 12.20
C TYR A 211 9.13 0.69 13.42
N GLU A 212 10.35 0.89 13.87
CA GLU A 212 10.63 1.85 14.95
C GLU A 212 10.33 3.28 14.54
N ILE A 213 10.65 3.66 13.30
CA ILE A 213 10.38 5.01 12.76
C ILE A 213 8.88 5.27 12.65
N ILE A 214 8.11 4.36 12.02
CA ILE A 214 6.66 4.58 11.92
C ILE A 214 5.99 4.55 13.28
N PHE A 215 6.44 3.71 14.22
CA PHE A 215 5.89 3.66 15.57
C PHE A 215 6.11 4.96 16.33
N GLN A 216 7.33 5.52 16.27
CA GLN A 216 7.65 6.80 16.90
C GLN A 216 6.87 7.95 16.26
N TYR A 217 6.86 8.01 14.92
CA TYR A 217 6.13 9.04 14.19
C TYR A 217 4.64 9.00 14.53
N SER A 218 4.01 7.84 14.42
CA SER A 218 2.58 7.68 14.73
C SER A 218 2.25 7.96 16.19
N SER A 219 3.12 7.58 17.13
CA SER A 219 2.92 7.86 18.55
C SER A 219 2.95 9.36 18.87
N ASN A 220 3.72 10.15 18.10
CA ASN A 220 3.79 11.59 18.25
C ASN A 220 2.60 12.29 17.57
N GLN A 221 2.17 11.79 16.40
CA GLN A 221 1.05 12.37 15.65
C GLN A 221 -0.32 12.01 16.25
N PHE A 222 -0.46 10.79 16.77
CA PHE A 222 -1.71 10.22 17.29
C PHE A 222 -1.50 9.61 18.68
N PRO A 223 -1.16 10.41 19.71
CA PRO A 223 -0.78 9.89 21.04
C PRO A 223 -1.87 9.05 21.68
N ASP A 224 -3.13 9.38 21.44
CA ASP A 224 -4.30 8.73 22.04
C ASP A 224 -4.86 7.57 21.21
N ASP A 225 -4.35 7.35 19.99
CA ASP A 225 -4.79 6.25 19.13
C ASP A 225 -3.94 5.00 19.33
N ASN A 226 -4.39 4.14 20.23
CA ASN A 226 -3.71 2.86 20.48
C ASN A 226 -3.90 1.86 19.32
N ILE A 227 -4.95 2.00 18.52
CA ILE A 227 -5.21 1.08 17.40
C ILE A 227 -4.09 1.16 16.36
N ILE A 228 -3.61 2.36 16.04
CA ILE A 228 -2.47 2.53 15.14
C ILE A 228 -1.23 1.79 15.67
N LYS A 229 -0.94 1.92 16.97
CA LYS A 229 0.21 1.25 17.61
C LYS A 229 0.08 -0.28 17.56
N GLU A 230 -1.14 -0.77 17.79
CA GLU A 230 -1.45 -2.21 17.73
C GLU A 230 -1.33 -2.74 16.29
N LEU A 231 -1.82 -2.00 15.30
CA LEU A 231 -1.71 -2.37 13.88
C LEU A 231 -0.25 -2.38 13.40
N ILE A 232 0.58 -1.40 13.80
CA ILE A 232 2.02 -1.40 13.49
C ILE A 232 2.70 -2.64 14.09
N ALA A 233 2.35 -3.03 15.31
CA ALA A 233 2.88 -4.24 15.92
C ALA A 233 2.43 -5.50 15.17
N ILE A 234 1.17 -5.59 14.77
CA ILE A 234 0.65 -6.70 13.98
C ILE A 234 1.38 -6.80 12.63
N ASP A 235 1.47 -5.68 11.89
CA ASP A 235 2.20 -5.62 10.63
C ASP A 235 3.67 -6.09 10.79
N TYR A 236 4.35 -5.64 11.88
CA TYR A 236 5.71 -6.08 12.19
C TYR A 236 5.80 -7.59 12.37
N TYR A 237 4.95 -8.16 13.22
CA TYR A 237 4.99 -9.58 13.51
C TYR A 237 4.67 -10.44 12.29
N LEU A 238 3.81 -9.97 11.40
CA LEU A 238 3.43 -10.69 10.18
C LEU A 238 4.50 -10.65 9.07
N GLN A 239 5.50 -9.77 9.16
CA GLN A 239 6.61 -9.73 8.18
C GLN A 239 7.66 -10.83 8.38
N HIS A 240 7.67 -11.52 9.51
CA HIS A 240 8.71 -12.46 9.87
C HIS A 240 8.25 -13.92 9.69
N LYS A 241 9.07 -14.76 9.02
CA LYS A 241 8.82 -16.21 8.93
C LYS A 241 9.15 -16.95 10.22
N ILE A 242 10.08 -16.40 11.01
CA ILE A 242 10.52 -16.93 12.30
C ILE A 242 10.10 -15.93 13.37
N LYS A 243 9.65 -16.42 14.54
CA LYS A 243 9.28 -15.54 15.66
C LYS A 243 10.39 -14.51 15.91
N PRO A 244 10.11 -13.21 15.68
CA PRO A 244 11.09 -12.15 15.89
C PRO A 244 11.26 -11.81 17.36
N GLN A 245 12.25 -10.94 17.65
CA GLN A 245 12.35 -10.28 18.95
C GLN A 245 11.07 -9.45 19.20
N GLN A 246 10.61 -9.48 20.43
CA GLN A 246 9.45 -8.68 20.85
C GLN A 246 9.77 -7.18 20.76
N LEU A 247 8.89 -6.44 20.07
CA LEU A 247 8.90 -4.99 19.97
C LEU A 247 7.48 -4.45 20.14
N PHE A 248 7.36 -3.19 20.56
CA PHE A 248 6.13 -2.39 20.64
C PHE A 248 5.15 -2.84 21.71
N ILE A 249 4.37 -3.89 21.48
CA ILE A 249 3.34 -4.39 22.43
C ILE A 249 3.90 -5.58 23.20
N GLN A 250 3.69 -5.56 24.51
CA GLN A 250 4.08 -6.67 25.36
C GLN A 250 3.15 -7.87 25.14
N GLU A 251 3.76 -9.04 24.95
CA GLU A 251 3.03 -10.31 24.88
C GLU A 251 2.35 -10.61 26.22
N ILE A 252 1.27 -11.38 26.24
CA ILE A 252 0.64 -11.85 27.48
C ILE A 252 1.64 -12.64 28.34
N GLU A 253 1.33 -12.77 29.64
CA GLU A 253 2.17 -13.50 30.60
C GLU A 253 2.44 -14.94 30.16
N HIS A 254 3.66 -15.43 30.45
CA HIS A 254 4.11 -16.76 29.99
C HIS A 254 3.21 -17.90 30.46
N SER A 255 2.73 -17.84 31.70
CA SER A 255 1.82 -18.83 32.28
C SER A 255 0.47 -18.88 31.53
N GLU A 256 -0.10 -17.73 31.25
CA GLU A 256 -1.34 -17.57 30.50
C GLU A 256 -1.19 -18.04 29.04
N LYS A 257 -0.08 -17.67 28.42
CA LYS A 257 0.27 -18.12 27.07
C LYS A 257 0.32 -19.64 26.98
N PHE A 258 0.99 -20.30 27.93
CA PHE A 258 1.12 -21.76 27.94
C PHE A 258 -0.24 -22.44 28.13
N GLN A 259 -1.09 -21.90 29.02
CA GLN A 259 -2.45 -22.40 29.20
C GLN A 259 -3.29 -22.30 27.92
N LEU A 260 -3.23 -21.15 27.24
CA LEU A 260 -3.98 -20.90 26.01
C LEU A 260 -3.55 -21.84 24.87
N ILE A 261 -2.24 -22.00 24.68
CA ILE A 261 -1.68 -22.93 23.68
C ILE A 261 -2.15 -24.37 23.93
N ARG A 262 -2.19 -24.77 25.20
CA ARG A 262 -2.66 -26.12 25.60
C ARG A 262 -4.17 -26.27 25.40
N GLN A 263 -4.98 -25.30 25.81
CA GLN A 263 -6.44 -25.32 25.63
C GLN A 263 -6.85 -25.42 24.16
N LEU A 264 -6.12 -24.72 23.29
CA LEU A 264 -6.36 -24.74 21.83
C LEU A 264 -5.70 -25.94 21.13
N SER A 265 -5.05 -26.83 21.89
CA SER A 265 -4.34 -28.01 21.33
C SER A 265 -3.32 -27.64 20.24
N LEU A 266 -2.68 -26.45 20.35
CA LEU A 266 -1.71 -25.97 19.38
C LEU A 266 -0.37 -26.70 19.55
N ASN A 267 0.25 -27.05 18.41
CA ASN A 267 1.51 -27.79 18.43
C ASN A 267 2.72 -26.90 18.72
N HIS A 268 3.03 -26.74 20.02
CA HIS A 268 4.17 -25.92 20.50
C HIS A 268 5.56 -26.55 20.27
N HIS A 269 5.63 -27.82 19.90
CA HIS A 269 6.91 -28.49 19.57
C HIS A 269 7.42 -28.10 18.19
N LYS A 270 6.52 -27.96 17.22
CA LYS A 270 6.86 -27.60 15.83
C LYS A 270 6.78 -26.09 15.57
N ASN A 271 5.90 -25.38 16.29
CA ASN A 271 5.60 -24.00 16.03
C ASN A 271 5.99 -23.10 17.20
N ARG A 272 6.24 -21.83 16.90
CA ARG A 272 6.40 -20.74 17.88
C ARG A 272 5.22 -19.81 17.79
N PHE A 273 4.84 -19.19 18.90
CA PHE A 273 3.67 -18.32 18.99
C PHE A 273 4.02 -16.98 19.60
N ILE A 274 3.36 -15.94 19.10
CA ILE A 274 3.21 -14.64 19.77
C ILE A 274 1.73 -14.49 20.06
N ILE A 275 1.38 -14.03 21.28
CA ILE A 275 0.00 -13.75 21.67
C ILE A 275 -0.06 -12.32 22.17
N LEU A 276 -0.71 -11.46 21.38
CA LEU A 276 -0.80 -10.02 21.64
C LEU A 276 -2.16 -9.68 22.27
N PRO A 277 -2.21 -8.98 23.39
CA PRO A 277 -3.43 -8.36 23.85
C PRO A 277 -3.68 -7.13 22.97
N ILE A 278 -4.79 -7.10 22.26
CA ILE A 278 -5.22 -5.98 21.41
C ILE A 278 -6.59 -5.49 21.84
N SER A 279 -6.90 -4.22 21.55
CA SER A 279 -8.10 -3.53 22.02
C SER A 279 -9.31 -3.63 21.10
N PHE A 280 -9.16 -4.26 19.94
CA PHE A 280 -10.18 -4.36 18.89
C PHE A 280 -10.27 -5.76 18.28
N ASP A 281 -11.37 -6.06 17.61
CA ASP A 281 -11.54 -7.32 16.87
C ASP A 281 -10.81 -7.28 15.52
N PHE A 282 -9.60 -7.86 15.48
CA PHE A 282 -8.79 -7.90 14.26
C PHE A 282 -9.38 -8.84 13.20
N ASN A 283 -10.14 -9.86 13.56
CA ASN A 283 -10.78 -10.74 12.58
C ASN A 283 -11.89 -9.99 11.83
N LEU A 284 -12.66 -9.16 12.54
CA LEU A 284 -13.66 -8.29 11.93
C LEU A 284 -13.00 -7.25 11.02
N TYR A 285 -11.87 -6.68 11.46
CA TYR A 285 -11.10 -5.76 10.64
C TYR A 285 -10.60 -6.40 9.34
N LEU A 286 -10.15 -7.65 9.36
CA LEU A 286 -9.75 -8.39 8.17
C LEU A 286 -10.89 -8.69 7.18
N GLN A 287 -12.12 -8.82 7.68
CA GLN A 287 -13.28 -9.22 6.86
C GLN A 287 -14.07 -8.02 6.32
N GLU A 288 -14.17 -6.96 7.11
CA GLU A 288 -15.08 -5.84 6.85
C GLU A 288 -14.37 -4.48 6.78
N ASP A 289 -13.03 -4.45 6.93
CA ASP A 289 -12.22 -3.23 7.08
C ASP A 289 -12.77 -2.28 8.19
N ARG A 290 -13.48 -2.85 9.19
CA ARG A 290 -14.16 -2.11 10.27
C ARG A 290 -13.53 -2.38 11.63
N ILE A 291 -13.21 -1.32 12.37
CA ILE A 291 -12.75 -1.42 13.75
C ILE A 291 -13.95 -1.52 14.70
N GLU A 292 -13.99 -2.60 15.47
CA GLU A 292 -14.87 -2.75 16.63
C GLU A 292 -14.01 -2.90 17.90
N ARG A 293 -14.18 -2.00 18.86
CA ARG A 293 -13.45 -2.03 20.12
C ARG A 293 -13.93 -3.21 20.97
N LYS A 294 -13.21 -4.30 20.86
CA LYS A 294 -13.44 -5.54 21.62
C LYS A 294 -12.08 -6.13 21.97
N PRO A 295 -11.67 -6.12 23.24
CA PRO A 295 -10.38 -6.71 23.63
C PRO A 295 -10.27 -8.16 23.18
N LEU A 296 -9.16 -8.47 22.52
CA LEU A 296 -8.90 -9.78 21.92
C LEU A 296 -7.45 -10.21 22.19
N LYS A 297 -7.21 -11.52 22.26
CA LYS A 297 -5.87 -12.10 22.24
C LYS A 297 -5.56 -12.59 20.83
N LEU A 298 -4.81 -11.79 20.08
CA LEU A 298 -4.40 -12.17 18.74
C LEU A 298 -3.24 -13.18 18.81
N ILE A 299 -3.43 -14.35 18.19
CA ILE A 299 -2.43 -15.43 18.15
C ILE A 299 -1.79 -15.47 16.77
N ILE A 300 -0.48 -15.28 16.71
CA ILE A 300 0.33 -15.40 15.50
C ILE A 300 1.24 -16.62 15.63
N GLN A 301 1.12 -17.55 14.68
CA GLN A 301 1.88 -18.80 14.63
C GLN A 301 3.00 -18.72 13.60
N TYR A 302 4.18 -19.20 14.00
CA TYR A 302 5.39 -19.31 13.15
C TYR A 302 5.82 -20.76 13.01
N ASN A 303 5.99 -21.23 11.78
CA ASN A 303 6.55 -22.55 11.47
C ASN A 303 8.00 -22.48 10.95
N GLY A 304 8.53 -21.28 10.70
CA GLY A 304 9.91 -21.02 10.25
C GLY A 304 10.15 -21.18 8.74
N THR A 305 9.16 -21.62 7.97
CA THR A 305 9.29 -21.90 6.54
C THR A 305 8.37 -21.06 5.65
N SER A 306 7.14 -20.84 6.09
CA SER A 306 6.13 -20.02 5.40
C SER A 306 5.92 -18.68 6.09
N ALA A 307 5.06 -17.84 5.51
CA ALA A 307 4.52 -16.68 6.20
C ALA A 307 3.83 -17.10 7.50
N PRO A 308 3.83 -16.25 8.54
CA PRO A 308 3.11 -16.54 9.78
C PRO A 308 1.61 -16.61 9.55
N GLU A 309 0.93 -17.35 10.40
CA GLU A 309 -0.50 -17.56 10.34
C GLU A 309 -1.19 -16.94 11.55
N ILE A 310 -2.32 -16.26 11.30
CA ILE A 310 -3.19 -15.77 12.37
C ILE A 310 -4.14 -16.91 12.74
N ILE A 311 -4.08 -17.34 14.00
CA ILE A 311 -5.03 -18.33 14.53
C ILE A 311 -6.32 -17.59 14.89
N ASN A 312 -7.40 -17.95 14.23
CA ASN A 312 -8.71 -17.35 14.46
C ASN A 312 -9.21 -17.69 15.87
N THR A 313 -9.39 -16.67 16.70
CA THR A 313 -9.73 -16.80 18.12
C THR A 313 -11.24 -16.88 18.38
N SER A 314 -12.10 -16.83 17.37
CA SER A 314 -13.54 -17.08 17.52
C SER A 314 -13.85 -18.48 18.13
N ILE A 315 -12.84 -19.37 18.13
CA ILE A 315 -12.87 -20.64 18.83
C ILE A 315 -12.75 -20.46 20.35
N ILE A 316 -12.09 -19.40 20.83
CA ILE A 316 -11.84 -19.17 22.27
C ILE A 316 -13.12 -18.75 23.00
N GLU A 317 -13.99 -17.98 22.35
CA GLU A 317 -15.27 -17.56 22.94
C GLU A 317 -16.23 -18.72 23.22
N LYS A 318 -16.10 -19.83 22.50
CA LYS A 318 -16.90 -21.05 22.71
C LYS A 318 -16.39 -21.96 23.82
N ILE A 319 -15.17 -21.74 24.32
CA ILE A 319 -14.55 -22.58 25.39
C ILE A 319 -14.69 -21.90 26.77
N SER A 320 -15.10 -20.64 26.82
CA SER A 320 -15.25 -19.86 28.05
C SER A 320 -16.69 -19.82 28.61
N ILE A 321 -17.58 -20.71 28.13
CA ILE A 321 -18.94 -20.95 28.66
C ILE A 321 -18.94 -22.39 29.29
#